data_a389b0bd65cbc3f1847206ea23b8c004
#
_entry.id   a389b0bd65cbc3f1847206ea23b8c004
#
_cell.length_a   1.000
_cell.length_b   1.000
_cell.length_c   1.000
_cell.angle_alpha   90.00
_cell.angle_beta   90.00
_cell.angle_gamma   90.00
#
_symmetry.space_group_name_H-M   'P 1'
#
loop_
_entity.id
_entity.type
_entity.pdbx_description
1 polymer ?
#
loop_
_entity_poly.entity_id
_entity_poly.type
_entity_poly.pdbx_seq_one_letter_code
_entity_poly.pdbx_strand_id
1 'polypeptide(L)'
;MKKIIYSVILLVCAISLAKLFGHGSFADEKVTVRQPAVAGQFYPQQPAELRQMVEKLLADATPPQVSGEVVALVAPHAGYIYSGQVAAYSYALLKGRRFDRVVVIAPSHFESFPFNSVFSGDAYVTPLGNVPVDKEFVSRLAKLHPLIQLSTRGHAPVQQQGEHALEVQLPFLQCTIGDFKLVPIVMGDQTYETERALGVALAKMIKGTNTLIVASSDLSHYHPYEEASTMDHKTLKAIEEWDYLSMSQNFARRTWEACGGGPIVATMIAAERLGATQAKLLKYANTGDVTGDHSRVVGYGAVALLRSQKHSAEAEPFSLGQKERDSLIALARRSVETAVRERKLYEPSPSDFPALQQERGVFVTLTEKGNLRGCIGLIAAEKPLYLGVRDAATSAALEDPRFASVTASELPALEYEISVLTPFRRIYDVKDVRVGRDGLLMIQGRYEGLLLPQVPGEFGWDRKTFLEETCVKAGLPRQAWRDDDTDIFAFSALVFNERGAPQPFSLDRPSFQQPTNPPGLQGPGSPRP
;
A
#
# COMPACT_ATOMS: atom_id res chain seq x y z
N MET A 1 47.61 -5.51 61.00
CA MET A 1 47.45 -6.59 60.03
C MET A 1 46.00 -6.78 59.52
N LYS A 2 44.97 -6.79 60.40
CA LYS A 2 43.56 -6.99 59.94
C LYS A 2 43.01 -5.91 59.04
N LYS A 3 43.39 -4.64 59.15
CA LYS A 3 42.92 -3.54 58.28
C LYS A 3 43.50 -3.58 56.85
N ILE A 4 44.68 -4.13 56.64
CA ILE A 4 45.33 -4.24 55.31
C ILE A 4 44.73 -5.39 54.54
N ILE A 5 44.33 -6.48 55.20
CA ILE A 5 43.68 -7.64 54.53
C ILE A 5 42.30 -7.27 53.99
N TYR A 6 41.51 -6.46 54.70
CA TYR A 6 40.21 -6.01 54.21
C TYR A 6 40.30 -5.07 53.00
N SER A 7 41.29 -4.21 52.90
CA SER A 7 41.52 -3.33 51.77
C SER A 7 41.94 -4.08 50.51
N VAL A 8 42.73 -5.15 50.65
CA VAL A 8 43.18 -5.97 49.52
C VAL A 8 42.02 -6.85 49.00
N ILE A 9 41.18 -7.40 49.90
CA ILE A 9 40.01 -8.20 49.49
C ILE A 9 38.96 -7.32 48.78
N LEU A 10 38.69 -6.10 49.22
CA LEU A 10 37.80 -5.15 48.57
C LEU A 10 38.32 -4.71 47.17
N LEU A 11 39.62 -4.54 47.03
CA LEU A 11 40.23 -4.17 45.75
C LEU A 11 40.19 -5.33 44.73
N VAL A 12 40.42 -6.56 45.20
CA VAL A 12 40.33 -7.76 44.34
C VAL A 12 38.89 -8.06 43.93
N CYS A 13 37.91 -7.88 44.83
CA CYS A 13 36.48 -8.00 44.48
C CYS A 13 36.02 -6.90 43.50
N ALA A 14 36.49 -5.66 43.64
CA ALA A 14 36.18 -4.58 42.72
C ALA A 14 36.76 -4.81 41.32
N ILE A 15 37.97 -5.37 41.21
CA ILE A 15 38.60 -5.70 39.92
C ILE A 15 37.94 -6.93 39.29
N SER A 16 37.46 -7.91 40.08
CA SER A 16 36.72 -9.06 39.59
C SER A 16 35.29 -8.70 39.14
N LEU A 17 34.59 -7.79 39.81
CA LEU A 17 33.31 -7.28 39.37
C LEU A 17 33.43 -6.40 38.12
N ALA A 18 34.48 -5.59 37.99
CA ALA A 18 34.73 -4.80 36.78
C ALA A 18 35.03 -5.67 35.54
N LYS A 19 35.53 -6.89 35.72
CA LYS A 19 35.70 -7.88 34.63
C LYS A 19 34.43 -8.68 34.31
N LEU A 20 33.46 -8.74 35.24
CA LEU A 20 32.15 -9.37 34.97
C LEU A 20 31.12 -8.42 34.35
N PHE A 21 31.34 -7.10 34.47
CA PHE A 21 30.57 -6.06 33.76
C PHE A 21 31.41 -5.35 32.70
N GLY A 22 32.41 -6.03 32.17
CA GLY A 22 32.98 -5.67 30.88
C GLY A 22 31.83 -5.68 29.89
N HIS A 23 31.32 -4.49 29.55
CA HIS A 23 30.49 -4.28 28.39
C HIS A 23 31.28 -4.91 27.23
N GLY A 24 30.91 -6.13 26.87
CA GLY A 24 31.17 -6.63 25.54
C GLY A 24 30.41 -5.66 24.63
N SER A 25 31.10 -4.62 24.18
CA SER A 25 30.83 -4.03 22.94
C SER A 25 30.86 -5.23 21.99
N PHE A 26 29.67 -5.75 21.65
CA PHE A 26 29.46 -6.35 20.37
C PHE A 26 29.77 -5.21 19.41
N ALA A 27 31.05 -5.04 19.06
CA ALA A 27 31.39 -4.41 17.84
C ALA A 27 30.68 -5.31 16.82
N ASP A 28 29.51 -4.85 16.34
CA ASP A 28 28.97 -5.31 15.07
C ASP A 28 30.16 -5.27 14.13
N GLU A 29 30.64 -6.46 13.74
CA GLU A 29 31.61 -6.58 12.68
C GLU A 29 30.96 -5.82 11.53
N LYS A 30 31.45 -4.62 11.21
CA LYS A 30 30.88 -3.77 10.17
C LYS A 30 30.96 -4.58 8.90
N VAL A 31 29.83 -5.21 8.51
CA VAL A 31 29.71 -5.85 7.21
C VAL A 31 29.84 -4.72 6.21
N THR A 32 31.07 -4.47 5.75
CA THR A 32 31.36 -3.40 4.80
C THR A 32 30.94 -3.78 3.40
N VAL A 33 30.90 -5.09 3.10
CA VAL A 33 30.58 -5.60 1.75
C VAL A 33 29.60 -6.76 1.88
N ARG A 34 28.45 -6.65 1.22
CA ARG A 34 27.44 -7.70 1.17
C ARG A 34 27.74 -8.64 0.00
N GLN A 35 28.07 -9.89 0.30
CA GLN A 35 28.36 -10.94 -0.69
C GLN A 35 27.08 -11.48 -1.34
N PRO A 36 27.15 -12.03 -2.58
CA PRO A 36 26.00 -12.66 -3.22
C PRO A 36 25.47 -13.82 -2.39
N ALA A 37 24.14 -13.91 -2.21
CA ALA A 37 23.50 -14.98 -1.47
C ALA A 37 22.94 -16.09 -2.39
N VAL A 38 22.55 -15.73 -3.62
CA VAL A 38 21.83 -16.65 -4.53
C VAL A 38 22.53 -16.85 -5.90
N ALA A 39 23.80 -16.43 -6.02
CA ALA A 39 24.60 -16.72 -7.18
C ALA A 39 24.79 -18.24 -7.35
N GLY A 40 24.59 -18.76 -8.56
CA GLY A 40 24.58 -20.20 -8.86
C GLY A 40 23.25 -20.91 -8.57
N GLN A 41 22.26 -20.19 -8.00
CA GLN A 41 20.91 -20.71 -7.72
C GLN A 41 19.85 -19.94 -8.50
N PHE A 42 19.76 -18.61 -8.33
CA PHE A 42 18.78 -17.78 -9.01
C PHE A 42 19.29 -17.25 -10.35
N TYR A 43 20.61 -17.11 -10.48
CA TYR A 43 21.28 -16.68 -11.70
C TYR A 43 22.71 -17.30 -11.75
N PRO A 44 23.36 -17.38 -12.94
CA PRO A 44 24.67 -17.97 -13.07
C PRO A 44 25.72 -17.33 -12.16
N GLN A 45 26.56 -18.15 -11.52
CA GLN A 45 27.67 -17.67 -10.70
C GLN A 45 28.86 -17.16 -11.54
N GLN A 46 29.02 -17.69 -12.78
CA GLN A 46 30.10 -17.29 -13.65
C GLN A 46 29.79 -15.96 -14.32
N PRO A 47 30.70 -14.95 -14.24
CA PRO A 47 30.43 -13.59 -14.77
C PRO A 47 30.03 -13.56 -16.25
N ALA A 48 30.72 -14.34 -17.09
CA ALA A 48 30.46 -14.38 -18.53
C ALA A 48 29.09 -14.98 -18.85
N GLU A 49 28.71 -16.07 -18.17
CA GLU A 49 27.42 -16.73 -18.35
C GLU A 49 26.26 -15.83 -17.86
N LEU A 50 26.46 -15.16 -16.72
CA LEU A 50 25.47 -14.22 -16.18
C LEU A 50 25.24 -13.07 -17.14
N ARG A 51 26.34 -12.45 -17.64
CA ARG A 51 26.24 -11.35 -18.59
C ARG A 51 25.52 -11.78 -19.87
N GLN A 52 25.92 -12.92 -20.45
CA GLN A 52 25.29 -13.46 -21.65
C GLN A 52 23.80 -13.73 -21.45
N MET A 53 23.40 -14.31 -20.28
CA MET A 53 21.99 -14.54 -19.94
C MET A 53 21.20 -13.23 -19.86
N VAL A 54 21.71 -12.25 -19.12
CA VAL A 54 21.02 -10.94 -18.95
C VAL A 54 20.92 -10.22 -20.29
N GLU A 55 22.00 -10.17 -21.08
CA GLU A 55 21.99 -9.52 -22.40
C GLU A 55 21.00 -10.19 -23.36
N LYS A 56 20.89 -11.53 -23.32
CA LYS A 56 19.89 -12.26 -24.09
C LYS A 56 18.48 -11.91 -23.66
N LEU A 57 18.18 -11.93 -22.35
CA LEU A 57 16.85 -11.58 -21.81
C LEU A 57 16.46 -10.14 -22.21
N LEU A 58 17.41 -9.20 -22.15
CA LEU A 58 17.21 -7.81 -22.57
C LEU A 58 17.01 -7.66 -24.09
N ALA A 59 17.67 -8.49 -24.90
CA ALA A 59 17.51 -8.48 -26.35
C ALA A 59 16.15 -9.07 -26.78
N ASP A 60 15.67 -10.08 -26.07
CA ASP A 60 14.39 -10.73 -26.31
C ASP A 60 13.20 -9.89 -25.78
N ALA A 61 13.45 -8.91 -24.91
CA ALA A 61 12.40 -8.05 -24.37
C ALA A 61 12.01 -6.96 -25.39
N THR A 62 10.72 -6.89 -25.69
CA THR A 62 10.11 -5.89 -26.59
C THR A 62 9.04 -5.08 -25.82
N PRO A 63 9.45 -4.20 -24.87
CA PRO A 63 8.47 -3.45 -24.09
C PRO A 63 7.63 -2.54 -25.01
N PRO A 64 6.35 -2.30 -24.65
CA PRO A 64 5.52 -1.35 -25.36
C PRO A 64 6.16 0.04 -25.33
N GLN A 65 5.89 0.82 -26.38
CA GLN A 65 6.37 2.20 -26.43
C GLN A 65 5.74 3.01 -25.30
N VAL A 66 6.57 3.66 -24.49
CA VAL A 66 6.12 4.54 -23.40
C VAL A 66 6.45 5.99 -23.72
N SER A 67 5.52 6.90 -23.38
CA SER A 67 5.72 8.34 -23.51
C SER A 67 6.02 8.94 -22.13
N GLY A 68 7.19 9.57 -21.97
CA GLY A 68 7.58 10.22 -20.72
C GLY A 68 8.90 9.74 -20.16
N GLU A 69 9.27 10.34 -19.05
CA GLU A 69 10.49 10.02 -18.31
C GLU A 69 10.21 8.89 -17.32
N VAL A 70 11.05 7.85 -17.31
CA VAL A 70 10.97 6.78 -16.31
C VAL A 70 11.45 7.32 -14.97
N VAL A 71 10.54 7.37 -13.99
CA VAL A 71 10.82 7.76 -12.59
C VAL A 71 11.11 6.54 -11.75
N ALA A 72 10.34 5.46 -11.96
CA ALA A 72 10.49 4.23 -11.21
C ALA A 72 10.06 3.00 -12.03
N LEU A 73 10.50 1.84 -11.58
CA LEU A 73 10.16 0.53 -12.14
C LEU A 73 9.66 -0.40 -11.04
N VAL A 74 8.78 -1.35 -11.43
CA VAL A 74 8.51 -2.57 -10.67
C VAL A 74 9.10 -3.73 -11.46
N ALA A 75 9.83 -4.63 -10.78
CA ALA A 75 10.46 -5.79 -11.40
C ALA A 75 10.41 -7.01 -10.47
N PRO A 76 10.16 -8.21 -10.99
CA PRO A 76 10.13 -9.44 -10.20
C PRO A 76 11.53 -9.89 -9.78
N HIS A 77 11.60 -10.80 -8.77
CA HIS A 77 12.86 -11.23 -8.16
C HIS A 77 13.00 -12.75 -7.97
N ALA A 78 12.19 -13.55 -8.61
CA ALA A 78 12.42 -14.99 -8.67
C ALA A 78 13.69 -15.33 -9.48
N GLY A 79 14.07 -16.61 -9.50
CA GLY A 79 15.20 -17.06 -10.33
C GLY A 79 15.02 -16.68 -11.81
N TYR A 80 16.10 -16.29 -12.47
CA TYR A 80 16.07 -15.72 -13.83
C TYR A 80 15.45 -16.65 -14.88
N ILE A 81 15.50 -17.96 -14.69
CA ILE A 81 14.83 -18.92 -15.56
C ILE A 81 13.30 -18.77 -15.54
N TYR A 82 12.73 -18.22 -14.47
CA TYR A 82 11.30 -18.02 -14.29
C TYR A 82 10.88 -16.59 -14.57
N SER A 83 11.46 -15.63 -13.84
CA SER A 83 11.04 -14.23 -13.86
C SER A 83 11.92 -13.32 -14.71
N GLY A 84 13.11 -13.75 -15.12
CA GLY A 84 14.11 -12.92 -15.79
C GLY A 84 13.61 -12.27 -17.08
N GLN A 85 12.80 -12.98 -17.87
CA GLN A 85 12.22 -12.41 -19.09
C GLN A 85 11.23 -11.28 -18.76
N VAL A 86 10.42 -11.40 -17.71
CA VAL A 86 9.51 -10.33 -17.26
C VAL A 86 10.31 -9.16 -16.72
N ALA A 87 11.31 -9.39 -15.85
CA ALA A 87 12.20 -8.34 -15.35
C ALA A 87 12.88 -7.56 -16.49
N ALA A 88 13.31 -8.24 -17.54
CA ALA A 88 13.95 -7.63 -18.69
C ALA A 88 13.07 -6.55 -19.37
N TYR A 89 11.74 -6.68 -19.36
CA TYR A 89 10.85 -5.64 -19.90
C TYR A 89 10.96 -4.32 -19.16
N SER A 90 11.12 -4.34 -17.82
CA SER A 90 11.38 -3.13 -17.04
C SER A 90 12.73 -2.52 -17.38
N TYR A 91 13.78 -3.33 -17.41
CA TYR A 91 15.14 -2.85 -17.60
C TYR A 91 15.46 -2.45 -19.05
N ALA A 92 14.82 -3.05 -20.04
CA ALA A 92 15.00 -2.67 -21.46
C ALA A 92 14.62 -1.21 -21.74
N LEU A 93 13.69 -0.63 -20.93
CA LEU A 93 13.35 0.81 -21.01
C LEU A 93 14.52 1.74 -20.61
N LEU A 94 15.52 1.23 -19.91
CA LEU A 94 16.66 1.99 -19.43
C LEU A 94 17.82 2.01 -20.42
N LYS A 95 17.74 1.27 -21.54
CA LYS A 95 18.81 1.19 -22.53
C LYS A 95 19.19 2.58 -23.06
N GLY A 96 20.47 2.91 -22.95
CA GLY A 96 21.01 4.22 -23.36
C GLY A 96 20.75 5.36 -22.36
N ARG A 97 20.10 5.09 -21.22
CA ARG A 97 19.94 6.06 -20.13
C ARG A 97 21.08 5.90 -19.12
N ARG A 98 21.32 6.95 -18.35
CA ARG A 98 22.26 6.94 -17.23
C ARG A 98 21.58 7.49 -16.00
N PHE A 99 21.92 6.92 -14.85
CA PHE A 99 21.46 7.38 -13.54
C PHE A 99 22.67 7.46 -12.61
N ASP A 100 22.76 8.54 -11.84
CA ASP A 100 23.83 8.71 -10.85
C ASP A 100 23.59 7.78 -9.65
N ARG A 101 22.33 7.48 -9.38
CA ARG A 101 21.88 6.70 -8.24
C ARG A 101 20.69 5.82 -8.60
N VAL A 102 20.67 4.63 -7.99
CA VAL A 102 19.50 3.74 -8.02
C VAL A 102 19.10 3.38 -6.60
N VAL A 103 17.85 3.66 -6.26
CA VAL A 103 17.22 3.16 -5.03
C VAL A 103 16.54 1.84 -5.36
N VAL A 104 16.92 0.76 -4.68
CA VAL A 104 16.23 -0.53 -4.81
C VAL A 104 15.54 -0.83 -3.49
N ILE A 105 14.22 -1.00 -3.54
CA ILE A 105 13.38 -1.32 -2.39
C ILE A 105 12.88 -2.75 -2.55
N ALA A 106 13.19 -3.61 -1.60
CA ALA A 106 12.85 -5.02 -1.61
C ALA A 106 12.14 -5.45 -0.31
N PRO A 107 11.33 -6.50 -0.31
CA PRO A 107 10.78 -7.08 0.92
C PRO A 107 11.84 -7.84 1.70
N SER A 108 11.55 -8.13 2.96
CA SER A 108 12.31 -9.09 3.78
C SER A 108 11.59 -10.43 3.84
N HIS A 109 12.22 -11.50 3.32
CA HIS A 109 11.66 -12.86 3.33
C HIS A 109 12.06 -13.66 4.58
N PHE A 110 13.16 -13.33 5.23
CA PHE A 110 13.77 -14.15 6.27
C PHE A 110 13.75 -13.51 7.66
N GLU A 111 13.54 -12.21 7.76
CA GLU A 111 13.52 -11.48 9.03
C GLU A 111 12.29 -10.58 9.11
N SER A 112 11.71 -10.47 10.31
CA SER A 112 10.64 -9.51 10.59
C SER A 112 11.16 -8.39 11.49
N PHE A 113 10.96 -7.13 11.07
CA PHE A 113 11.33 -5.94 11.84
C PHE A 113 10.42 -4.75 11.44
N PRO A 114 10.13 -3.82 12.36
CA PRO A 114 9.09 -2.80 12.15
C PRO A 114 9.62 -1.49 11.54
N PHE A 115 10.52 -1.58 10.53
CA PHE A 115 11.11 -0.40 9.89
C PHE A 115 11.63 -0.72 8.49
N ASN A 116 12.06 0.31 7.76
CA ASN A 116 12.81 0.19 6.51
C ASN A 116 14.31 0.12 6.84
N SER A 117 14.93 -1.01 6.58
CA SER A 117 16.35 -1.27 6.79
C SER A 117 17.15 -0.70 5.62
N VAL A 118 18.02 0.26 5.89
CA VAL A 118 18.90 0.89 4.90
C VAL A 118 20.34 0.45 5.16
N PHE A 119 20.92 -0.27 4.21
CA PHE A 119 22.27 -0.80 4.35
C PHE A 119 23.33 0.30 4.17
N SER A 120 24.25 0.41 5.13
CA SER A 120 25.30 1.44 5.16
C SER A 120 26.71 0.90 4.89
N GLY A 121 26.85 -0.35 4.45
CA GLY A 121 28.12 -0.92 4.04
C GLY A 121 28.69 -0.27 2.78
N ASP A 122 29.84 -0.75 2.32
CA ASP A 122 30.55 -0.15 1.19
C ASP A 122 29.96 -0.52 -0.15
N ALA A 123 29.51 -1.78 -0.31
CA ALA A 123 29.01 -2.29 -1.59
C ALA A 123 28.12 -3.54 -1.43
N TYR A 124 27.31 -3.79 -2.46
CA TYR A 124 26.77 -5.10 -2.79
C TYR A 124 27.62 -5.73 -3.88
N VAL A 125 27.96 -7.01 -3.73
CA VAL A 125 28.75 -7.76 -4.71
C VAL A 125 27.81 -8.60 -5.57
N THR A 126 28.06 -8.63 -6.86
CA THR A 126 27.50 -9.60 -7.81
C THR A 126 28.65 -10.28 -8.55
N PRO A 127 28.42 -11.37 -9.29
CA PRO A 127 29.44 -11.93 -10.18
C PRO A 127 29.96 -10.93 -11.22
N LEU A 128 29.18 -9.88 -11.55
CA LEU A 128 29.59 -8.84 -12.49
C LEU A 128 30.44 -7.72 -11.87
N GLY A 129 30.66 -7.76 -10.55
CA GLY A 129 31.46 -6.78 -9.81
C GLY A 129 30.70 -6.09 -8.68
N ASN A 130 31.40 -5.17 -8.02
CA ASN A 130 30.87 -4.43 -6.88
C ASN A 130 29.94 -3.31 -7.34
N VAL A 131 28.81 -3.16 -6.66
CA VAL A 131 27.89 -2.02 -6.79
C VAL A 131 28.05 -1.15 -5.55
N PRO A 132 28.68 0.04 -5.65
CA PRO A 132 29.00 0.87 -4.49
C PRO A 132 27.72 1.48 -3.88
N VAL A 133 27.66 1.51 -2.55
CA VAL A 133 26.56 2.15 -1.80
C VAL A 133 26.81 3.66 -1.67
N ASP A 134 25.76 4.46 -1.84
CA ASP A 134 25.81 5.91 -1.58
C ASP A 134 25.70 6.18 -0.07
N LYS A 135 26.82 6.05 0.65
CA LYS A 135 26.88 6.18 2.11
C LYS A 135 26.38 7.52 2.65
N GLU A 136 26.64 8.59 1.91
CA GLU A 136 26.16 9.92 2.31
C GLU A 136 24.63 9.98 2.21
N PHE A 137 24.09 9.51 1.10
CA PHE A 137 22.65 9.50 0.88
C PHE A 137 21.93 8.65 1.91
N VAL A 138 22.37 7.39 2.14
CA VAL A 138 21.71 6.49 3.11
C VAL A 138 21.75 7.03 4.52
N SER A 139 22.88 7.69 4.92
CA SER A 139 23.00 8.30 6.24
C SER A 139 22.06 9.49 6.45
N ARG A 140 21.79 10.25 5.38
CA ARG A 140 20.82 11.35 5.41
C ARG A 140 19.39 10.85 5.38
N LEU A 141 19.10 9.83 4.58
CA LEU A 141 17.77 9.23 4.46
C LEU A 141 17.28 8.69 5.81
N ALA A 142 18.13 7.97 6.54
CA ALA A 142 17.80 7.41 7.84
C ALA A 142 17.48 8.46 8.93
N LYS A 143 17.86 9.72 8.72
CA LYS A 143 17.56 10.82 9.66
C LYS A 143 16.19 11.47 9.42
N LEU A 144 15.50 11.12 8.33
CA LEU A 144 14.25 11.79 7.96
C LEU A 144 13.04 11.24 8.71
N HIS A 145 13.07 9.97 9.11
CA HIS A 145 11.94 9.35 9.81
C HIS A 145 12.39 8.18 10.70
N PRO A 146 11.81 7.98 11.90
CA PRO A 146 12.16 6.89 12.81
C PRO A 146 11.98 5.48 12.22
N LEU A 147 11.05 5.32 11.29
CA LEU A 147 10.82 4.07 10.55
C LEU A 147 11.81 3.82 9.39
N ILE A 148 12.87 4.63 9.27
CA ILE A 148 13.96 4.44 8.31
C ILE A 148 15.25 4.37 9.11
N GLN A 149 15.90 3.20 9.13
CA GLN A 149 17.02 2.98 10.03
C GLN A 149 18.24 2.41 9.28
N LEU A 150 19.44 2.87 9.62
CA LEU A 150 20.66 2.20 9.19
C LEU A 150 20.72 0.83 9.89
N SER A 151 20.73 -0.24 9.11
CA SER A 151 20.68 -1.60 9.66
C SER A 151 21.25 -2.60 8.64
N THR A 152 21.65 -3.77 9.14
CA THR A 152 22.01 -4.94 8.33
C THR A 152 20.89 -5.97 8.25
N ARG A 153 19.78 -5.77 8.98
CA ARG A 153 18.63 -6.68 8.96
C ARG A 153 18.02 -6.72 7.56
N GLY A 154 17.71 -7.93 7.11
CA GLY A 154 17.25 -8.17 5.74
C GLY A 154 18.35 -8.04 4.67
N HIS A 155 19.61 -7.67 5.02
CA HIS A 155 20.73 -7.58 4.08
C HIS A 155 21.78 -8.66 4.33
N ALA A 156 22.01 -9.03 5.57
CA ALA A 156 22.97 -10.06 5.95
C ALA A 156 22.37 -11.47 5.77
N PRO A 157 23.21 -12.49 5.48
CA PRO A 157 22.75 -13.87 5.48
C PRO A 157 22.22 -14.30 6.86
N VAL A 158 21.10 -15.00 6.88
CA VAL A 158 20.51 -15.61 8.08
C VAL A 158 20.60 -17.13 7.95
N GLN A 159 21.35 -17.82 8.85
CA GLN A 159 21.46 -19.28 8.88
C GLN A 159 21.75 -19.94 7.51
N GLN A 160 22.69 -19.42 6.73
CA GLN A 160 23.05 -19.87 5.38
C GLN A 160 22.00 -19.57 4.29
N GLN A 161 20.92 -18.88 4.61
CA GLN A 161 19.97 -18.30 3.66
C GLN A 161 20.20 -16.79 3.61
N GLY A 162 20.11 -16.23 2.43
CA GLY A 162 20.30 -14.79 2.25
C GLY A 162 19.12 -14.18 1.53
N GLU A 163 18.77 -12.95 1.95
CA GLU A 163 17.77 -12.17 1.24
C GLU A 163 18.22 -11.94 -0.21
N HIS A 164 17.36 -12.25 -1.14
CA HIS A 164 17.67 -12.26 -2.58
C HIS A 164 16.97 -11.16 -3.37
N ALA A 165 15.85 -10.67 -2.86
CA ALA A 165 14.94 -9.80 -3.62
C ALA A 165 15.60 -8.52 -4.13
N LEU A 166 16.53 -7.94 -3.37
CA LEU A 166 17.32 -6.80 -3.81
C LEU A 166 18.46 -7.21 -4.75
N GLU A 167 19.17 -8.27 -4.38
CA GLU A 167 20.38 -8.74 -5.08
C GLU A 167 20.12 -9.05 -6.56
N VAL A 168 19.02 -9.74 -6.86
CA VAL A 168 18.70 -10.18 -8.23
C VAL A 168 18.40 -9.04 -9.20
N GLN A 169 18.13 -7.83 -8.71
CA GLN A 169 17.94 -6.65 -9.53
C GLN A 169 19.27 -6.08 -10.07
N LEU A 170 20.36 -6.32 -9.34
CA LEU A 170 21.65 -5.65 -9.62
C LEU A 170 22.29 -6.06 -10.94
N PRO A 171 22.33 -7.35 -11.34
CA PRO A 171 22.92 -7.73 -12.62
C PRO A 171 22.22 -7.08 -13.83
N PHE A 172 20.89 -6.94 -13.80
CA PHE A 172 20.16 -6.21 -14.83
C PHE A 172 20.56 -4.75 -14.90
N LEU A 173 20.66 -4.07 -13.76
CA LEU A 173 21.08 -2.67 -13.66
C LEU A 173 22.52 -2.50 -14.18
N GLN A 174 23.47 -3.36 -13.76
CA GLN A 174 24.85 -3.33 -14.22
C GLN A 174 24.99 -3.50 -15.74
N CYS A 175 24.19 -4.41 -16.34
CA CYS A 175 24.21 -4.62 -17.80
C CYS A 175 23.50 -3.50 -18.58
N THR A 176 22.56 -2.79 -17.98
CA THR A 176 21.70 -1.83 -18.70
C THR A 176 22.20 -0.39 -18.61
N ILE A 177 22.57 0.06 -17.40
CA ILE A 177 22.95 1.46 -17.14
C ILE A 177 24.43 1.63 -16.77
N GLY A 178 25.15 0.54 -16.50
CA GLY A 178 26.58 0.57 -16.14
C GLY A 178 26.79 0.99 -14.69
N ASP A 179 27.66 1.99 -14.48
CA ASP A 179 28.05 2.45 -13.15
C ASP A 179 27.00 3.36 -12.52
N PHE A 180 26.64 3.10 -11.27
CA PHE A 180 25.75 3.91 -10.44
C PHE A 180 26.04 3.69 -8.96
N LYS A 181 25.54 4.57 -8.09
CA LYS A 181 25.55 4.39 -6.64
C LYS A 181 24.25 3.77 -6.19
N LEU A 182 24.33 2.72 -5.38
CA LEU A 182 23.17 2.00 -4.86
C LEU A 182 22.67 2.62 -3.56
N VAL A 183 21.36 2.72 -3.41
CA VAL A 183 20.66 2.94 -2.13
C VAL A 183 19.84 1.68 -1.83
N PRO A 184 20.42 0.72 -1.08
CA PRO A 184 19.76 -0.55 -0.82
C PRO A 184 18.83 -0.47 0.38
N ILE A 185 17.56 -0.80 0.17
CA ILE A 185 16.51 -0.74 1.21
C ILE A 185 15.78 -2.07 1.25
N VAL A 186 15.69 -2.67 2.43
CA VAL A 186 14.84 -3.82 2.69
C VAL A 186 13.75 -3.42 3.67
N MET A 187 12.50 -3.60 3.26
CA MET A 187 11.32 -3.31 4.07
C MET A 187 10.96 -4.52 4.93
N GLY A 188 10.91 -4.35 6.24
CA GLY A 188 10.48 -5.40 7.17
C GLY A 188 8.96 -5.47 7.25
N ASP A 189 8.34 -4.58 8.01
CA ASP A 189 6.89 -4.44 8.04
C ASP A 189 6.38 -3.65 6.83
N GLN A 190 5.37 -4.19 6.16
CA GLN A 190 4.72 -3.59 5.02
C GLN A 190 3.35 -3.04 5.45
N THR A 191 3.38 -2.02 6.32
CA THR A 191 2.19 -1.25 6.73
C THR A 191 2.16 0.07 5.99
N TYR A 192 0.97 0.65 5.79
CA TYR A 192 0.83 1.95 5.12
C TYR A 192 1.73 3.03 5.75
N GLU A 193 1.87 3.03 7.08
CA GLU A 193 2.73 3.96 7.80
C GLU A 193 4.21 3.81 7.39
N THR A 194 4.71 2.57 7.31
CA THR A 194 6.09 2.26 6.91
C THR A 194 6.35 2.58 5.44
N GLU A 195 5.39 2.24 4.57
CA GLU A 195 5.40 2.51 3.13
C GLU A 195 5.43 4.01 2.86
N ARG A 196 4.54 4.74 3.52
CA ARG A 196 4.42 6.20 3.41
C ARG A 196 5.67 6.91 3.90
N ALA A 197 6.19 6.53 5.08
CA ALA A 197 7.39 7.11 5.65
C ALA A 197 8.56 7.05 4.66
N LEU A 198 8.75 5.90 4.03
CA LEU A 198 9.80 5.71 3.03
C LEU A 198 9.53 6.50 1.75
N GLY A 199 8.33 6.40 1.19
CA GLY A 199 7.96 7.08 -0.05
C GLY A 199 8.10 8.60 0.03
N VAL A 200 7.65 9.20 1.13
CA VAL A 200 7.77 10.65 1.38
C VAL A 200 9.23 11.07 1.54
N ALA A 201 10.01 10.31 2.32
CA ALA A 201 11.42 10.61 2.56
C ALA A 201 12.24 10.52 1.26
N LEU A 202 12.01 9.49 0.45
CA LEU A 202 12.66 9.34 -0.86
C LEU A 202 12.31 10.49 -1.80
N ALA A 203 11.04 10.84 -1.94
CA ALA A 203 10.63 11.96 -2.80
C ALA A 203 11.32 13.26 -2.40
N LYS A 204 11.44 13.55 -1.10
CA LYS A 204 12.14 14.72 -0.57
C LYS A 204 13.64 14.70 -0.91
N MET A 205 14.27 13.54 -0.82
CA MET A 205 15.71 13.38 -1.01
C MET A 205 16.16 13.41 -2.48
N ILE A 206 15.34 12.86 -3.38
CA ILE A 206 15.75 12.66 -4.78
C ILE A 206 15.16 13.69 -5.74
N LYS A 207 14.30 14.60 -5.27
CA LYS A 207 13.75 15.68 -6.09
C LYS A 207 14.85 16.50 -6.73
N GLY A 208 14.83 16.61 -8.07
CA GLY A 208 15.84 17.35 -8.84
C GLY A 208 17.17 16.63 -9.00
N THR A 209 17.26 15.33 -8.66
CA THR A 209 18.45 14.49 -8.89
C THR A 209 18.17 13.46 -9.98
N ASN A 210 19.23 12.93 -10.58
CA ASN A 210 19.15 11.86 -11.59
C ASN A 210 19.15 10.49 -10.88
N THR A 211 18.01 10.14 -10.28
CA THR A 211 17.86 8.92 -9.47
C THR A 211 16.69 8.09 -9.98
N LEU A 212 16.92 6.79 -10.17
CA LEU A 212 15.90 5.78 -10.47
C LEU A 212 15.45 5.11 -9.19
N ILE A 213 14.16 4.76 -9.07
CA ILE A 213 13.64 3.88 -8.03
C ILE A 213 13.24 2.55 -8.66
N VAL A 214 13.57 1.43 -8.00
CA VAL A 214 13.15 0.09 -8.40
C VAL A 214 12.46 -0.57 -7.21
N ALA A 215 11.18 -0.91 -7.36
CA ALA A 215 10.46 -1.79 -6.45
C ALA A 215 10.65 -3.24 -6.90
N SER A 216 11.14 -4.05 -6.01
CA SER A 216 11.37 -5.47 -6.22
C SER A 216 10.21 -6.29 -5.67
N SER A 217 9.45 -6.97 -6.52
CA SER A 217 8.28 -7.75 -6.09
C SER A 217 7.88 -8.81 -7.10
N ASP A 218 7.68 -10.03 -6.62
CA ASP A 218 6.82 -11.00 -7.29
C ASP A 218 5.37 -10.74 -6.87
N LEU A 219 4.38 -11.30 -7.59
CA LEU A 219 2.95 -11.15 -7.32
C LEU A 219 2.43 -12.33 -6.47
N SER A 220 1.29 -12.91 -6.83
CA SER A 220 0.70 -14.00 -6.07
C SER A 220 1.55 -15.28 -6.08
N HIS A 221 1.41 -16.12 -5.05
CA HIS A 221 2.22 -17.32 -4.87
C HIS A 221 1.38 -18.57 -4.68
N TYR A 222 1.71 -19.60 -5.47
CA TYR A 222 1.26 -20.98 -5.31
C TYR A 222 -0.25 -21.21 -5.45
N HIS A 223 -0.96 -20.34 -6.16
CA HIS A 223 -2.35 -20.53 -6.59
C HIS A 223 -2.43 -21.26 -7.93
N PRO A 224 -3.58 -21.86 -8.26
CA PRO A 224 -3.87 -22.31 -9.63
C PRO A 224 -3.77 -21.16 -10.64
N TYR A 225 -3.39 -21.46 -11.87
CA TYR A 225 -3.07 -20.46 -12.91
C TYR A 225 -4.14 -19.37 -13.07
N GLU A 226 -5.41 -19.73 -13.21
CA GLU A 226 -6.51 -18.76 -13.42
C GLU A 226 -6.76 -17.90 -12.19
N GLU A 227 -6.65 -18.48 -10.99
CA GLU A 227 -6.80 -17.75 -9.73
C GLU A 227 -5.65 -16.76 -9.54
N ALA A 228 -4.41 -17.20 -9.72
CA ALA A 228 -3.21 -16.35 -9.68
C ALA A 228 -3.32 -15.20 -10.68
N SER A 229 -3.65 -15.52 -11.95
CA SER A 229 -3.78 -14.52 -13.01
C SER A 229 -4.84 -13.47 -12.67
N THR A 230 -5.98 -13.89 -12.13
CA THR A 230 -7.06 -12.99 -11.72
C THR A 230 -6.60 -12.05 -10.60
N MET A 231 -5.93 -12.57 -9.58
CA MET A 231 -5.41 -11.80 -8.43
C MET A 231 -4.31 -10.82 -8.87
N ASP A 232 -3.38 -11.30 -9.68
CA ASP A 232 -2.25 -10.51 -10.18
C ASP A 232 -2.71 -9.32 -11.02
N HIS A 233 -3.70 -9.53 -11.90
CA HIS A 233 -4.26 -8.46 -12.74
C HIS A 233 -4.98 -7.39 -11.91
N LYS A 234 -5.57 -7.73 -10.76
CA LYS A 234 -6.12 -6.72 -9.82
C LYS A 234 -5.02 -5.83 -9.27
N THR A 235 -3.93 -6.43 -8.80
CA THR A 235 -2.76 -5.69 -8.30
C THR A 235 -2.17 -4.80 -9.38
N LEU A 236 -1.95 -5.32 -10.59
CA LEU A 236 -1.38 -4.58 -11.72
C LEU A 236 -2.30 -3.43 -12.16
N LYS A 237 -3.60 -3.65 -12.20
CA LYS A 237 -4.59 -2.61 -12.49
C LYS A 237 -4.57 -1.49 -11.45
N ALA A 238 -4.51 -1.83 -10.17
CA ALA A 238 -4.42 -0.84 -9.10
C ALA A 238 -3.14 0.01 -9.21
N ILE A 239 -2.01 -0.58 -9.65
CA ILE A 239 -0.80 0.20 -9.96
C ILE A 239 -1.06 1.18 -11.10
N GLU A 240 -1.69 0.74 -12.20
CA GLU A 240 -2.00 1.59 -13.35
C GLU A 240 -2.99 2.72 -12.99
N GLU A 241 -3.91 2.47 -12.07
CA GLU A 241 -4.90 3.43 -11.56
C GLU A 241 -4.38 4.31 -10.40
N TRP A 242 -3.15 4.13 -9.95
CA TRP A 242 -2.55 4.83 -8.79
C TRP A 242 -3.29 4.60 -7.46
N ASP A 243 -4.01 3.48 -7.32
CA ASP A 243 -4.79 3.15 -6.15
C ASP A 243 -3.94 2.41 -5.09
N TYR A 244 -2.81 3.02 -4.73
CA TYR A 244 -1.87 2.44 -3.76
C TYR A 244 -2.44 2.33 -2.35
N LEU A 245 -3.46 3.12 -2.01
CA LEU A 245 -4.12 3.01 -0.70
C LEU A 245 -4.92 1.71 -0.59
N SER A 246 -5.76 1.41 -1.58
CA SER A 246 -6.47 0.13 -1.62
C SER A 246 -5.50 -1.05 -1.71
N MET A 247 -4.38 -0.91 -2.44
CA MET A 247 -3.33 -1.93 -2.49
C MET A 247 -2.78 -2.23 -1.10
N SER A 248 -2.33 -1.22 -0.35
CA SER A 248 -1.80 -1.39 1.00
C SER A 248 -2.82 -2.05 1.93
N GLN A 249 -4.09 -1.61 1.88
CA GLN A 249 -5.17 -2.19 2.69
C GLN A 249 -5.44 -3.66 2.33
N ASN A 250 -5.50 -4.00 1.04
CA ASN A 250 -5.75 -5.37 0.58
C ASN A 250 -4.58 -6.31 0.89
N PHE A 251 -3.33 -5.85 0.77
CA PHE A 251 -2.15 -6.63 1.18
C PHE A 251 -2.14 -6.89 2.71
N ALA A 252 -2.46 -5.87 3.52
CA ALA A 252 -2.55 -6.03 4.97
C ALA A 252 -3.61 -7.05 5.39
N ARG A 253 -4.72 -7.13 4.64
CA ARG A 253 -5.81 -8.10 4.86
C ARG A 253 -5.59 -9.45 4.17
N ARG A 254 -4.54 -9.58 3.36
CA ARG A 254 -4.22 -10.77 2.56
C ARG A 254 -5.33 -11.15 1.56
N THR A 255 -6.06 -10.17 1.06
CA THR A 255 -7.03 -10.35 -0.04
C THR A 255 -6.37 -10.23 -1.40
N TRP A 256 -5.25 -9.51 -1.47
CA TRP A 256 -4.32 -9.48 -2.60
C TRP A 256 -2.93 -9.92 -2.13
N GLU A 257 -2.11 -10.38 -3.07
CA GLU A 257 -0.78 -10.88 -2.77
C GLU A 257 0.28 -10.25 -3.66
N ALA A 258 1.34 -9.81 -3.03
CA ALA A 258 2.63 -9.47 -3.62
C ALA A 258 3.65 -9.48 -2.50
N CYS A 259 4.77 -10.24 -2.64
CA CYS A 259 5.78 -10.29 -1.60
C CYS A 259 6.42 -8.92 -1.33
N GLY A 260 6.56 -8.10 -2.36
CA GLY A 260 7.01 -6.71 -2.30
C GLY A 260 5.87 -5.69 -2.45
N GLY A 261 4.68 -5.97 -1.93
CA GLY A 261 3.55 -5.04 -1.97
C GLY A 261 3.88 -3.68 -1.38
N GLY A 262 4.50 -3.66 -0.19
CA GLY A 262 4.97 -2.43 0.45
C GLY A 262 6.05 -1.68 -0.34
N PRO A 263 7.12 -2.33 -0.86
CA PRO A 263 8.03 -1.74 -1.84
C PRO A 263 7.34 -1.07 -3.02
N ILE A 264 6.31 -1.69 -3.62
CA ILE A 264 5.53 -1.10 -4.71
C ILE A 264 4.82 0.17 -4.22
N VAL A 265 4.06 0.08 -3.12
CA VAL A 265 3.32 1.22 -2.55
C VAL A 265 4.24 2.39 -2.20
N ALA A 266 5.37 2.14 -1.51
CA ALA A 266 6.35 3.18 -1.19
C ALA A 266 6.93 3.83 -2.45
N THR A 267 7.19 3.04 -3.49
CA THR A 267 7.68 3.52 -4.79
C THR A 267 6.63 4.38 -5.50
N MET A 268 5.36 3.97 -5.50
CA MET A 268 4.25 4.76 -6.07
C MET A 268 4.10 6.10 -5.35
N ILE A 269 4.13 6.11 -4.01
CA ILE A 269 4.08 7.33 -3.19
C ILE A 269 5.24 8.27 -3.52
N ALA A 270 6.46 7.74 -3.68
CA ALA A 270 7.61 8.55 -4.06
C ALA A 270 7.48 9.09 -5.48
N ALA A 271 7.15 8.23 -6.45
CA ALA A 271 7.04 8.58 -7.86
C ALA A 271 5.96 9.64 -8.12
N GLU A 272 4.79 9.53 -7.48
CA GLU A 272 3.72 10.52 -7.56
C GLU A 272 4.20 11.90 -7.10
N ARG A 273 4.88 11.97 -5.94
CA ARG A 273 5.45 13.21 -5.41
C ARG A 273 6.59 13.80 -6.27
N LEU A 274 7.21 12.97 -7.08
CA LEU A 274 8.21 13.37 -8.08
C LEU A 274 7.59 13.78 -9.42
N GLY A 275 6.26 13.75 -9.51
CA GLY A 275 5.50 14.17 -10.68
C GLY A 275 5.28 13.06 -11.71
N ALA A 276 5.39 11.79 -11.32
CA ALA A 276 4.91 10.71 -12.16
C ALA A 276 3.37 10.76 -12.22
N THR A 277 2.83 10.63 -13.41
CA THR A 277 1.39 10.78 -13.70
C THR A 277 0.81 9.58 -14.43
N GLN A 278 1.66 8.65 -14.83
CA GLN A 278 1.26 7.45 -15.59
C GLN A 278 2.01 6.23 -15.07
N ALA A 279 1.29 5.15 -14.84
CA ALA A 279 1.84 3.83 -14.67
C ALA A 279 1.50 2.98 -15.90
N LYS A 280 2.44 2.13 -16.33
CA LYS A 280 2.25 1.30 -17.53
C LYS A 280 2.71 -0.12 -17.28
N LEU A 281 1.78 -1.06 -17.40
CA LEU A 281 2.11 -2.48 -17.45
C LEU A 281 2.90 -2.77 -18.72
N LEU A 282 4.08 -3.34 -18.59
CA LEU A 282 4.99 -3.69 -19.68
C LEU A 282 4.88 -5.15 -20.05
N LYS A 283 4.79 -6.02 -19.05
CA LYS A 283 4.67 -7.47 -19.20
C LYS A 283 4.09 -8.09 -17.93
N TYR A 284 3.24 -9.08 -18.11
CA TYR A 284 2.83 -10.06 -17.11
C TYR A 284 3.14 -11.46 -17.63
N ALA A 285 3.55 -12.34 -16.75
CA ALA A 285 3.60 -13.80 -16.93
C ALA A 285 3.61 -14.46 -15.55
N ASN A 286 3.48 -15.78 -15.52
CA ASN A 286 3.67 -16.57 -14.30
C ASN A 286 4.53 -17.83 -14.56
N THR A 287 4.86 -18.58 -13.52
CA THR A 287 5.68 -19.79 -13.69
C THR A 287 5.04 -20.83 -14.61
N GLY A 288 3.72 -20.87 -14.72
CA GLY A 288 3.00 -21.77 -15.61
C GLY A 288 3.29 -21.50 -17.08
N ASP A 289 3.49 -20.24 -17.46
CA ASP A 289 3.86 -19.84 -18.83
C ASP A 289 5.28 -20.34 -19.20
N VAL A 290 6.13 -20.60 -18.21
CA VAL A 290 7.51 -21.06 -18.42
C VAL A 290 7.61 -22.57 -18.33
N THR A 291 6.94 -23.18 -17.38
CA THR A 291 7.07 -24.62 -17.06
C THR A 291 6.00 -25.49 -17.69
N GLY A 292 4.85 -24.93 -18.02
CA GLY A 292 3.64 -25.66 -18.44
C GLY A 292 2.86 -26.28 -17.26
N ASP A 293 3.34 -26.14 -16.01
CA ASP A 293 2.59 -26.57 -14.82
C ASP A 293 1.70 -25.45 -14.31
N HIS A 294 0.39 -25.63 -14.41
CA HIS A 294 -0.63 -24.67 -14.03
C HIS A 294 -1.24 -24.93 -12.65
N SER A 295 -0.74 -25.91 -11.91
CA SER A 295 -1.32 -26.31 -10.64
C SER A 295 -1.01 -25.33 -9.51
N ARG A 296 0.21 -24.77 -9.50
CA ARG A 296 0.70 -23.85 -8.48
C ARG A 296 1.72 -22.88 -9.10
N VAL A 297 1.26 -21.69 -9.43
CA VAL A 297 2.10 -20.71 -10.11
C VAL A 297 2.51 -19.54 -9.21
N VAL A 298 3.55 -18.82 -9.62
CA VAL A 298 3.97 -17.53 -9.05
C VAL A 298 3.88 -16.48 -10.14
N GLY A 299 3.21 -15.37 -9.85
CA GLY A 299 3.00 -14.29 -10.79
C GLY A 299 4.14 -13.27 -10.84
N TYR A 300 4.40 -12.70 -12.01
CA TYR A 300 5.46 -11.74 -12.30
C TYR A 300 4.93 -10.56 -13.08
N GLY A 301 5.19 -9.34 -12.59
CA GLY A 301 4.79 -8.10 -13.25
C GLY A 301 5.97 -7.17 -13.50
N ALA A 302 6.03 -6.58 -14.69
CA ALA A 302 6.95 -5.51 -15.05
C ALA A 302 6.14 -4.25 -15.30
N VAL A 303 6.41 -3.17 -14.54
CA VAL A 303 5.67 -1.90 -14.65
C VAL A 303 6.63 -0.72 -14.67
N ALA A 304 6.32 0.31 -15.46
CA ALA A 304 7.02 1.60 -15.45
C ALA A 304 6.12 2.69 -14.88
N LEU A 305 6.67 3.49 -13.96
CA LEU A 305 6.06 4.71 -13.46
C LEU A 305 6.72 5.91 -14.16
N LEU A 306 5.91 6.71 -14.86
CA LEU A 306 6.36 7.68 -15.85
C LEU A 306 5.92 9.09 -15.48
N ARG A 307 6.83 10.05 -15.64
CA ARG A 307 6.49 11.47 -15.69
C ARG A 307 6.13 11.83 -17.13
N SER A 308 4.84 12.01 -17.38
CA SER A 308 4.30 12.39 -18.68
C SER A 308 3.70 13.79 -18.61
N GLN A 309 3.83 14.56 -19.70
CA GLN A 309 3.11 15.84 -19.84
C GLN A 309 1.61 15.65 -20.10
N LYS A 310 1.21 14.46 -20.57
CA LYS A 310 -0.20 14.09 -20.63
C LYS A 310 -0.58 13.54 -19.25
N HIS A 311 -1.46 14.22 -18.54
CA HIS A 311 -2.26 13.56 -17.53
C HIS A 311 -2.86 12.31 -18.18
N SER A 312 -2.82 11.18 -17.48
CA SER A 312 -3.69 10.06 -17.83
C SER A 312 -5.06 10.65 -18.10
N ALA A 313 -5.62 10.37 -19.26
CA ALA A 313 -7.01 10.77 -19.54
C ALA A 313 -7.81 10.41 -18.29
N GLU A 314 -8.55 11.39 -17.73
CA GLU A 314 -9.42 11.13 -16.57
C GLU A 314 -10.15 9.83 -16.94
N ALA A 315 -9.94 8.79 -16.14
CA ALA A 315 -10.59 7.51 -16.37
C ALA A 315 -12.07 7.83 -16.51
N GLU A 316 -12.72 7.29 -17.56
CA GLU A 316 -14.16 7.50 -17.77
C GLU A 316 -14.88 7.35 -16.43
N PRO A 317 -15.65 8.35 -15.98
CA PRO A 317 -16.26 8.32 -14.66
C PRO A 317 -17.11 7.06 -14.55
N PHE A 318 -16.90 6.29 -13.49
CA PHE A 318 -17.70 5.10 -13.22
C PHE A 318 -19.19 5.47 -13.24
N SER A 319 -19.95 4.79 -14.07
CA SER A 319 -21.37 5.02 -14.22
C SER A 319 -22.14 3.70 -14.17
N LEU A 320 -23.34 3.75 -13.68
CA LEU A 320 -24.30 2.64 -13.69
C LEU A 320 -25.54 3.07 -14.48
N GLY A 321 -25.97 2.21 -15.39
CA GLY A 321 -27.25 2.38 -16.06
C GLY A 321 -28.44 2.18 -15.12
N GLN A 322 -29.65 2.57 -15.52
CA GLN A 322 -30.82 2.47 -14.68
C GLN A 322 -31.08 1.02 -14.21
N LYS A 323 -30.99 0.03 -15.11
CA LYS A 323 -31.18 -1.39 -14.78
C LYS A 323 -30.22 -1.91 -13.73
N GLU A 324 -28.95 -1.46 -13.77
CA GLU A 324 -27.91 -1.81 -12.80
C GLU A 324 -28.23 -1.22 -11.43
N ARG A 325 -28.66 0.05 -11.38
CA ARG A 325 -29.08 0.72 -10.14
C ARG A 325 -30.30 0.04 -9.53
N ASP A 326 -31.32 -0.25 -10.34
CA ASP A 326 -32.53 -0.94 -9.89
C ASP A 326 -32.21 -2.34 -9.32
N SER A 327 -31.29 -3.06 -9.99
CA SER A 327 -30.81 -4.37 -9.54
C SER A 327 -30.14 -4.29 -8.17
N LEU A 328 -29.28 -3.27 -7.95
CA LEU A 328 -28.60 -3.08 -6.66
C LEU A 328 -29.58 -2.68 -5.54
N ILE A 329 -30.56 -1.82 -5.82
CA ILE A 329 -31.60 -1.45 -4.84
C ILE A 329 -32.46 -2.68 -4.46
N ALA A 330 -32.87 -3.47 -5.45
CA ALA A 330 -33.64 -4.71 -5.20
C ALA A 330 -32.81 -5.71 -4.40
N LEU A 331 -31.50 -5.82 -4.69
CA LEU A 331 -30.57 -6.66 -3.93
C LEU A 331 -30.43 -6.20 -2.47
N ALA A 332 -30.23 -4.90 -2.25
CA ALA A 332 -30.13 -4.34 -0.89
C ALA A 332 -31.39 -4.64 -0.07
N ARG A 333 -32.58 -4.39 -0.65
CA ARG A 333 -33.86 -4.68 -0.03
C ARG A 333 -33.99 -6.15 0.34
N ARG A 334 -33.73 -7.06 -0.61
CA ARG A 334 -33.82 -8.51 -0.38
C ARG A 334 -32.82 -8.99 0.67
N SER A 335 -31.62 -8.42 0.70
CA SER A 335 -30.61 -8.73 1.71
C SER A 335 -31.09 -8.37 3.13
N VAL A 336 -31.64 -7.17 3.29
CA VAL A 336 -32.21 -6.73 4.58
C VAL A 336 -33.41 -7.59 4.98
N GLU A 337 -34.37 -7.85 4.06
CA GLU A 337 -35.53 -8.68 4.33
C GLU A 337 -35.14 -10.09 4.79
N THR A 338 -34.20 -10.74 4.10
CA THR A 338 -33.72 -12.09 4.47
C THR A 338 -33.04 -12.07 5.84
N ALA A 339 -32.15 -11.09 6.05
CA ALA A 339 -31.39 -10.98 7.31
C ALA A 339 -32.34 -10.72 8.52
N VAL A 340 -33.33 -9.86 8.36
CA VAL A 340 -34.28 -9.52 9.44
C VAL A 340 -35.29 -10.65 9.71
N ARG A 341 -35.85 -11.28 8.65
CA ARG A 341 -36.91 -12.30 8.79
C ARG A 341 -36.36 -13.69 9.08
N GLU A 342 -35.25 -14.06 8.38
CA GLU A 342 -34.74 -15.44 8.41
C GLU A 342 -33.44 -15.56 9.24
N ARG A 343 -32.86 -14.45 9.66
CA ARG A 343 -31.56 -14.38 10.36
C ARG A 343 -30.44 -15.09 9.60
N LYS A 344 -30.45 -14.92 8.27
CA LYS A 344 -29.47 -15.48 7.34
C LYS A 344 -28.93 -14.40 6.40
N LEU A 345 -27.70 -14.57 5.96
CA LEU A 345 -27.17 -13.76 4.86
C LEU A 345 -27.86 -14.20 3.55
N TYR A 346 -28.29 -13.24 2.75
CA TYR A 346 -28.83 -13.52 1.43
C TYR A 346 -27.70 -13.93 0.48
N GLU A 347 -27.86 -15.03 -0.26
CA GLU A 347 -26.90 -15.51 -1.24
C GLU A 347 -27.41 -15.23 -2.66
N PRO A 348 -27.01 -14.08 -3.28
CA PRO A 348 -27.41 -13.77 -4.62
C PRO A 348 -26.65 -14.63 -5.64
N SER A 349 -27.29 -14.95 -6.78
CA SER A 349 -26.56 -15.45 -7.94
C SER A 349 -25.58 -14.38 -8.45
N PRO A 350 -24.46 -14.78 -9.09
CA PRO A 350 -23.56 -13.83 -9.74
C PRO A 350 -24.33 -12.89 -10.67
N SER A 351 -23.96 -11.61 -10.66
CA SER A 351 -24.62 -10.61 -11.49
C SER A 351 -24.23 -10.77 -12.97
N ASP A 352 -25.19 -10.68 -13.88
CA ASP A 352 -24.95 -10.66 -15.33
C ASP A 352 -24.41 -9.31 -15.82
N PHE A 353 -24.40 -8.27 -14.99
CA PHE A 353 -23.89 -6.95 -15.34
C PHE A 353 -22.40 -6.84 -15.03
N PRO A 354 -21.52 -6.63 -16.02
CA PRO A 354 -20.08 -6.52 -15.79
C PRO A 354 -19.69 -5.42 -14.80
N ALA A 355 -20.41 -4.29 -14.79
CA ALA A 355 -20.15 -3.20 -13.86
C ALA A 355 -20.38 -3.59 -12.39
N LEU A 356 -21.31 -4.51 -12.12
CA LEU A 356 -21.60 -4.99 -10.77
C LEU A 356 -20.61 -6.05 -10.26
N GLN A 357 -19.82 -6.62 -11.18
CA GLN A 357 -18.71 -7.52 -10.84
C GLN A 357 -17.43 -6.75 -10.47
N GLN A 358 -17.37 -5.43 -10.75
CA GLN A 358 -16.22 -4.63 -10.36
C GLN A 358 -16.15 -4.49 -8.84
N GLU A 359 -14.95 -4.56 -8.29
CA GLU A 359 -14.70 -4.29 -6.88
C GLU A 359 -14.77 -2.78 -6.62
N ARG A 360 -15.65 -2.37 -5.70
CA ARG A 360 -15.89 -0.96 -5.35
C ARG A 360 -16.22 -0.83 -3.87
N GLY A 361 -15.75 0.25 -3.24
CA GLY A 361 -16.27 0.69 -1.96
C GLY A 361 -17.74 1.09 -2.11
N VAL A 362 -18.54 0.79 -1.12
CA VAL A 362 -19.99 1.07 -1.16
C VAL A 362 -20.55 1.32 0.23
N PHE A 363 -21.49 2.25 0.34
CA PHE A 363 -22.32 2.47 1.51
C PHE A 363 -23.78 2.22 1.18
N VAL A 364 -24.51 1.64 2.12
CA VAL A 364 -25.97 1.53 2.07
C VAL A 364 -26.56 2.30 3.24
N THR A 365 -27.42 3.25 2.91
CA THR A 365 -28.18 4.05 3.88
C THR A 365 -29.64 3.62 3.88
N LEU A 366 -30.15 3.33 5.07
CA LEU A 366 -31.55 3.03 5.32
C LEU A 366 -32.21 4.24 5.98
N THR A 367 -33.37 4.64 5.44
CA THR A 367 -34.17 5.69 6.05
C THR A 367 -35.59 5.19 6.29
N GLU A 368 -36.25 5.71 7.32
CA GLU A 368 -37.68 5.51 7.57
C GLU A 368 -38.36 6.88 7.69
N LYS A 369 -39.36 7.13 6.83
CA LYS A 369 -40.09 8.42 6.80
C LYS A 369 -39.12 9.63 6.71
N GLY A 370 -38.04 9.47 5.95
CA GLY A 370 -37.03 10.51 5.77
C GLY A 370 -36.02 10.63 6.92
N ASN A 371 -36.13 9.86 8.00
CA ASN A 371 -35.13 9.85 9.09
C ASN A 371 -34.09 8.73 8.88
N LEU A 372 -32.84 8.98 9.23
CA LEU A 372 -31.79 7.97 9.18
C LEU A 372 -32.14 6.80 10.10
N ARG A 373 -32.06 5.56 9.59
CA ARG A 373 -32.36 4.32 10.34
C ARG A 373 -31.14 3.39 10.41
N GLY A 374 -30.18 3.54 9.54
CA GLY A 374 -28.91 2.84 9.52
C GLY A 374 -28.07 3.25 8.32
N CYS A 375 -26.74 3.26 8.47
CA CYS A 375 -25.81 3.55 7.38
C CYS A 375 -24.47 2.90 7.67
N ILE A 376 -24.15 1.85 6.93
CA ILE A 376 -22.87 1.13 7.00
C ILE A 376 -22.33 0.94 5.59
N GLY A 377 -21.01 0.86 5.47
CA GLY A 377 -20.35 0.62 4.20
C GLY A 377 -18.97 0.02 4.32
N LEU A 378 -18.45 -0.35 3.18
CA LEU A 378 -17.10 -0.84 2.96
C LEU A 378 -16.34 0.23 2.18
N ILE A 379 -15.28 0.76 2.76
CA ILE A 379 -14.43 1.78 2.12
C ILE A 379 -13.55 1.12 1.08
N ALA A 380 -12.94 -0.02 1.41
CA ALA A 380 -12.06 -0.74 0.52
C ALA A 380 -12.84 -1.55 -0.54
N ALA A 381 -12.35 -1.54 -1.76
CA ALA A 381 -12.87 -2.33 -2.87
C ALA A 381 -12.35 -3.78 -2.77
N GLU A 382 -12.99 -4.60 -1.94
CA GLU A 382 -12.53 -5.95 -1.59
C GLU A 382 -13.31 -7.07 -2.30
N LYS A 383 -14.47 -6.77 -2.76
CA LYS A 383 -15.38 -7.74 -3.36
C LYS A 383 -16.23 -7.09 -4.47
N PRO A 384 -16.81 -7.90 -5.36
CA PRO A 384 -17.76 -7.41 -6.36
C PRO A 384 -18.81 -6.49 -5.75
N LEU A 385 -19.13 -5.39 -6.43
CA LEU A 385 -20.06 -4.36 -5.95
C LEU A 385 -21.38 -4.94 -5.46
N TYR A 386 -21.95 -5.93 -6.16
CA TYR A 386 -23.20 -6.54 -5.75
C TYR A 386 -23.10 -7.28 -4.40
N LEU A 387 -21.96 -7.93 -4.11
CA LEU A 387 -21.71 -8.55 -2.80
C LEU A 387 -21.43 -7.49 -1.73
N GLY A 388 -20.73 -6.41 -2.09
CA GLY A 388 -20.52 -5.27 -1.20
C GLY A 388 -21.86 -4.63 -0.77
N VAL A 389 -22.80 -4.45 -1.71
CA VAL A 389 -24.15 -3.94 -1.41
C VAL A 389 -24.93 -4.89 -0.50
N ARG A 390 -24.88 -6.20 -0.76
CA ARG A 390 -25.50 -7.22 0.12
C ARG A 390 -25.05 -7.06 1.58
N ASP A 391 -23.73 -7.02 1.77
CA ASP A 391 -23.14 -6.99 3.10
C ASP A 391 -23.39 -5.64 3.79
N ALA A 392 -23.18 -4.53 3.09
CA ALA A 392 -23.42 -3.19 3.62
C ALA A 392 -24.90 -2.98 4.02
N ALA A 393 -25.83 -3.47 3.20
CA ALA A 393 -27.26 -3.39 3.49
C ALA A 393 -27.63 -4.21 4.74
N THR A 394 -27.08 -5.43 4.85
CA THR A 394 -27.30 -6.29 6.02
C THR A 394 -26.75 -5.65 7.28
N SER A 395 -25.52 -5.15 7.25
CA SER A 395 -24.88 -4.49 8.40
C SER A 395 -25.57 -3.17 8.76
N ALA A 396 -26.04 -2.38 7.78
CA ALA A 396 -26.80 -1.15 8.04
C ALA A 396 -28.11 -1.43 8.80
N ALA A 397 -28.74 -2.59 8.55
CA ALA A 397 -29.99 -2.97 9.24
C ALA A 397 -29.75 -3.56 10.63
N LEU A 398 -28.67 -4.30 10.84
CA LEU A 398 -28.49 -5.13 12.04
C LEU A 398 -27.34 -4.72 12.95
N GLU A 399 -26.32 -4.03 12.42
CA GLU A 399 -25.02 -3.83 13.07
C GLU A 399 -24.61 -2.36 13.22
N ASP A 400 -25.45 -1.41 12.81
CA ASP A 400 -25.17 0.01 13.03
C ASP A 400 -25.28 0.33 14.53
N PRO A 401 -24.17 0.66 15.22
CA PRO A 401 -24.18 0.82 16.69
C PRO A 401 -24.99 2.02 17.18
N ARG A 402 -25.44 2.89 16.28
CA ARG A 402 -26.27 4.05 16.61
C ARG A 402 -27.75 3.70 16.80
N PHE A 403 -28.18 2.53 16.30
CA PHE A 403 -29.57 2.12 16.25
C PHE A 403 -29.76 0.68 16.75
N ALA A 404 -30.93 0.37 17.27
CA ALA A 404 -31.33 -1.01 17.47
C ALA A 404 -31.50 -1.71 16.11
N SER A 405 -31.32 -3.04 16.06
CA SER A 405 -31.53 -3.81 14.83
C SER A 405 -32.95 -3.59 14.26
N VAL A 406 -33.04 -3.49 12.94
CA VAL A 406 -34.31 -3.34 12.21
C VAL A 406 -35.22 -4.52 12.50
N THR A 407 -36.51 -4.24 12.72
CA THR A 407 -37.54 -5.25 12.96
C THR A 407 -38.35 -5.55 11.70
N ALA A 408 -39.05 -6.71 11.68
CA ALA A 408 -39.89 -7.11 10.54
C ALA A 408 -41.03 -6.14 10.24
N SER A 409 -41.51 -5.38 11.24
CA SER A 409 -42.57 -4.39 11.07
C SER A 409 -42.10 -3.11 10.39
N GLU A 410 -40.83 -2.79 10.45
CA GLU A 410 -40.24 -1.60 9.83
C GLU A 410 -39.95 -1.81 8.32
N LEU A 411 -39.73 -3.05 7.87
CA LEU A 411 -39.34 -3.38 6.50
C LEU A 411 -40.15 -2.69 5.39
N PRO A 412 -41.49 -2.59 5.46
CA PRO A 412 -42.29 -1.94 4.41
C PRO A 412 -42.09 -0.43 4.32
N ALA A 413 -41.57 0.21 5.38
CA ALA A 413 -41.39 1.65 5.49
C ALA A 413 -39.95 2.09 5.19
N LEU A 414 -39.03 1.13 4.99
CA LEU A 414 -37.62 1.42 4.69
C LEU A 414 -37.45 1.90 3.25
N GLU A 415 -36.69 3.00 3.10
CA GLU A 415 -36.17 3.50 1.84
C GLU A 415 -34.66 3.23 1.79
N TYR A 416 -34.14 2.92 0.60
CA TYR A 416 -32.77 2.52 0.38
C TYR A 416 -32.03 3.53 -0.48
N GLU A 417 -30.83 3.94 -0.06
CA GLU A 417 -29.89 4.73 -0.85
C GLU A 417 -28.54 4.01 -0.90
N ILE A 418 -27.93 3.98 -2.07
CA ILE A 418 -26.61 3.35 -2.30
C ILE A 418 -25.64 4.41 -2.78
N SER A 419 -24.47 4.46 -2.15
CA SER A 419 -23.34 5.31 -2.53
C SER A 419 -22.18 4.42 -2.95
N VAL A 420 -21.88 4.37 -4.27
CA VAL A 420 -20.74 3.64 -4.82
C VAL A 420 -19.55 4.57 -4.93
N LEU A 421 -18.44 4.23 -4.28
CA LEU A 421 -17.26 5.09 -4.21
C LEU A 421 -16.40 4.97 -5.48
N THR A 422 -15.81 6.09 -5.90
CA THR A 422 -14.71 6.11 -6.86
C THR A 422 -13.38 5.79 -6.17
N PRO A 423 -12.31 5.41 -6.89
CA PRO A 423 -10.98 5.29 -6.31
C PRO A 423 -10.54 6.56 -5.59
N PHE A 424 -9.71 6.40 -4.57
CA PHE A 424 -9.15 7.50 -3.81
C PHE A 424 -8.08 8.24 -4.62
N ARG A 425 -8.17 9.57 -4.63
CA ARG A 425 -7.22 10.46 -5.28
C ARG A 425 -6.56 11.35 -4.22
N ARG A 426 -5.24 11.32 -4.14
CA ARG A 426 -4.53 12.18 -3.19
C ARG A 426 -4.73 13.67 -3.51
N ILE A 427 -4.91 14.47 -2.46
CA ILE A 427 -4.99 15.94 -2.52
C ILE A 427 -3.65 16.52 -2.05
N TYR A 428 -3.02 17.32 -2.91
CA TYR A 428 -1.80 18.07 -2.60
C TYR A 428 -2.08 19.55 -2.32
N ASP A 429 -3.05 20.15 -3.01
CA ASP A 429 -3.55 21.49 -2.71
C ASP A 429 -5.00 21.37 -2.26
N VAL A 430 -5.28 21.78 -1.04
CA VAL A 430 -6.64 21.76 -0.49
C VAL A 430 -7.65 22.59 -1.29
N LYS A 431 -7.16 23.49 -2.18
CA LYS A 431 -8.02 24.23 -3.12
C LYS A 431 -8.69 23.30 -4.14
N ASP A 432 -8.12 22.12 -4.39
CA ASP A 432 -8.67 21.13 -5.33
C ASP A 432 -9.87 20.37 -4.75
N VAL A 433 -10.11 20.47 -3.44
CA VAL A 433 -11.30 19.91 -2.79
C VAL A 433 -12.54 20.69 -3.21
N ARG A 434 -13.53 20.01 -3.77
CA ARG A 434 -14.82 20.57 -4.20
C ARG A 434 -15.94 20.07 -3.29
N VAL A 435 -16.42 20.96 -2.43
CA VAL A 435 -17.56 20.68 -1.53
C VAL A 435 -18.79 20.28 -2.34
N GLY A 436 -19.49 19.24 -1.91
CA GLY A 436 -20.66 18.67 -2.59
C GLY A 436 -20.33 17.66 -3.72
N ARG A 437 -19.07 17.60 -4.17
CA ARG A 437 -18.59 16.60 -5.13
C ARG A 437 -17.69 15.56 -4.45
N ASP A 438 -16.74 16.08 -3.66
CA ASP A 438 -15.69 15.25 -3.05
C ASP A 438 -16.10 14.83 -1.63
N GLY A 439 -15.97 13.54 -1.34
CA GLY A 439 -15.77 13.02 0.01
C GLY A 439 -14.29 13.12 0.35
N LEU A 440 -13.97 13.13 1.64
CA LEU A 440 -12.60 13.21 2.11
C LEU A 440 -12.27 12.04 3.03
N LEU A 441 -11.05 11.53 2.87
CA LEU A 441 -10.42 10.60 3.78
C LEU A 441 -9.15 11.25 4.31
N MET A 442 -8.98 11.31 5.64
CA MET A 442 -7.77 11.77 6.32
C MET A 442 -7.05 10.58 6.95
N ILE A 443 -5.73 10.51 6.74
CA ILE A 443 -4.87 9.49 7.36
C ILE A 443 -3.65 10.18 7.95
N GLN A 444 -3.36 9.90 9.25
CA GLN A 444 -2.13 10.30 9.92
C GLN A 444 -1.69 9.19 10.89
N GLY A 445 -0.60 8.51 10.58
CA GLY A 445 -0.17 7.31 11.30
C GLY A 445 -1.27 6.25 11.33
N ARG A 446 -1.76 5.91 12.52
CA ARG A 446 -2.86 4.94 12.74
C ARG A 446 -4.27 5.56 12.75
N TYR A 447 -4.36 6.87 12.62
CA TYR A 447 -5.62 7.60 12.68
C TYR A 447 -6.19 7.74 11.27
N GLU A 448 -7.46 7.36 11.11
CA GLU A 448 -8.16 7.37 9.84
C GLU A 448 -9.62 7.80 10.04
N GLY A 449 -10.12 8.66 9.15
CA GLY A 449 -11.52 9.09 9.18
C GLY A 449 -12.00 9.60 7.84
N LEU A 450 -13.23 9.22 7.50
CA LEU A 450 -13.86 9.52 6.22
C LEU A 450 -15.18 10.24 6.42
N LEU A 451 -15.42 11.25 5.55
CA LEU A 451 -16.72 11.89 5.37
C LEU A 451 -17.16 11.84 3.91
N LEU A 452 -18.40 11.45 3.68
CA LEU A 452 -19.01 11.31 2.35
C LEU A 452 -19.27 12.69 1.69
N PRO A 453 -19.37 12.77 0.34
CA PRO A 453 -19.55 14.03 -0.39
C PRO A 453 -20.79 14.85 0.00
N GLN A 454 -21.87 14.19 0.42
CA GLN A 454 -23.12 14.85 0.79
C GLN A 454 -23.05 15.54 2.15
N VAL A 455 -22.21 15.06 3.08
CA VAL A 455 -22.14 15.53 4.46
C VAL A 455 -21.94 17.05 4.57
N PRO A 456 -20.97 17.67 3.89
CA PRO A 456 -20.78 19.13 4.02
C PRO A 456 -21.99 19.92 3.51
N GLY A 457 -22.75 19.39 2.54
CA GLY A 457 -23.98 20.02 2.05
C GLY A 457 -25.09 19.99 3.09
N GLU A 458 -25.22 18.88 3.82
CA GLU A 458 -26.22 18.72 4.89
C GLU A 458 -26.02 19.72 6.04
N PHE A 459 -24.77 20.06 6.35
CA PHE A 459 -24.42 20.94 7.45
C PHE A 459 -24.05 22.37 7.01
N GLY A 460 -24.10 22.67 5.71
CA GLY A 460 -23.73 23.97 5.17
C GLY A 460 -22.26 24.33 5.38
N TRP A 461 -21.38 23.32 5.38
CA TRP A 461 -19.94 23.54 5.61
C TRP A 461 -19.23 24.11 4.39
N ASP A 462 -18.33 25.02 4.63
CA ASP A 462 -17.34 25.43 3.66
C ASP A 462 -16.19 24.40 3.58
N ARG A 463 -15.29 24.57 2.62
CA ARG A 463 -14.13 23.68 2.43
C ARG A 463 -13.27 23.56 3.69
N LYS A 464 -13.04 24.66 4.40
CA LYS A 464 -12.21 24.66 5.59
C LYS A 464 -12.85 23.84 6.71
N THR A 465 -14.12 24.08 6.98
CA THR A 465 -14.90 23.34 7.98
C THR A 465 -14.94 21.85 7.62
N PHE A 466 -15.13 21.52 6.34
CA PHE A 466 -15.14 20.13 5.88
C PHE A 466 -13.80 19.41 6.16
N LEU A 467 -12.65 20.07 5.90
CA LEU A 467 -11.33 19.53 6.25
C LEU A 467 -11.18 19.34 7.76
N GLU A 468 -11.60 20.33 8.55
CA GLU A 468 -11.52 20.29 10.02
C GLU A 468 -12.39 19.18 10.61
N GLU A 469 -13.63 19.02 10.14
CA GLU A 469 -14.54 17.97 10.62
C GLU A 469 -14.09 16.58 10.17
N THR A 470 -13.45 16.46 9.01
CA THR A 470 -12.85 15.18 8.59
C THR A 470 -11.67 14.79 9.49
N CYS A 471 -10.84 15.76 9.90
CA CYS A 471 -9.80 15.51 10.91
C CYS A 471 -10.41 15.03 12.24
N VAL A 472 -11.46 15.69 12.73
CA VAL A 472 -12.17 15.27 13.95
C VAL A 472 -12.73 13.85 13.80
N LYS A 473 -13.31 13.54 12.63
CA LYS A 473 -13.82 12.18 12.33
C LYS A 473 -12.73 11.12 12.38
N ALA A 474 -11.49 11.49 11.98
CA ALA A 474 -10.30 10.65 12.08
C ALA A 474 -9.73 10.54 13.50
N GLY A 475 -10.28 11.26 14.48
CA GLY A 475 -9.69 11.33 15.82
C GLY A 475 -8.45 12.24 15.91
N LEU A 476 -8.28 13.13 14.94
CA LEU A 476 -7.16 14.07 14.84
C LEU A 476 -7.57 15.47 15.32
N PRO A 477 -6.60 16.33 15.70
CA PRO A 477 -6.85 17.75 15.93
C PRO A 477 -7.45 18.42 14.68
N ARG A 478 -8.37 19.38 14.84
CA ARG A 478 -9.05 20.09 13.74
C ARG A 478 -8.10 20.66 12.69
N GLN A 479 -6.88 21.04 13.07
CA GLN A 479 -5.89 21.66 12.17
C GLN A 479 -4.92 20.65 11.55
N ALA A 480 -5.04 19.36 11.86
CA ALA A 480 -4.09 18.32 11.39
C ALA A 480 -4.02 18.22 9.86
N TRP A 481 -5.04 18.65 9.13
CA TRP A 481 -5.01 18.71 7.66
C TRP A 481 -3.91 19.63 7.10
N ARG A 482 -3.25 20.45 7.94
CA ARG A 482 -2.12 21.31 7.57
C ARG A 482 -0.76 20.68 7.81
N ASP A 483 -0.73 19.56 8.49
CA ASP A 483 0.50 18.87 8.86
C ASP A 483 1.01 18.08 7.65
N ASP A 484 2.30 18.14 7.39
CA ASP A 484 2.95 17.38 6.31
C ASP A 484 2.76 15.87 6.46
N ASP A 485 2.50 15.41 7.69
CA ASP A 485 2.26 14.01 8.02
C ASP A 485 0.81 13.56 7.81
N THR A 486 -0.10 14.47 7.48
CA THR A 486 -1.48 14.12 7.16
C THR A 486 -1.65 13.89 5.66
N ASP A 487 -2.12 12.71 5.30
CA ASP A 487 -2.56 12.43 3.94
C ASP A 487 -4.03 12.74 3.79
N ILE A 488 -4.35 13.52 2.76
CA ILE A 488 -5.71 13.88 2.37
C ILE A 488 -6.02 13.20 1.06
N PHE A 489 -7.05 12.37 1.05
CA PHE A 489 -7.57 11.78 -0.18
C PHE A 489 -8.97 12.29 -0.45
N ALA A 490 -9.27 12.56 -1.70
CA ALA A 490 -10.62 12.82 -2.18
C ALA A 490 -11.14 11.63 -2.97
N PHE A 491 -12.43 11.42 -2.90
CA PHE A 491 -13.17 10.46 -3.71
C PHE A 491 -14.53 11.07 -4.06
N SER A 492 -15.16 10.55 -5.09
CA SER A 492 -16.56 10.88 -5.39
C SER A 492 -17.44 9.67 -5.10
N ALA A 493 -18.73 9.88 -5.01
CA ALA A 493 -19.69 8.80 -4.90
C ALA A 493 -20.79 8.93 -5.96
N LEU A 494 -21.11 7.81 -6.61
CA LEU A 494 -22.32 7.68 -7.40
C LEU A 494 -23.46 7.32 -6.45
N VAL A 495 -24.32 8.30 -6.13
CA VAL A 495 -25.41 8.14 -5.17
C VAL A 495 -26.72 7.98 -5.93
N PHE A 496 -27.51 6.99 -5.55
CA PHE A 496 -28.85 6.75 -6.11
C PHE A 496 -29.77 6.04 -5.10
N ASN A 497 -31.04 6.26 -5.25
CA ASN A 497 -32.09 5.67 -4.41
C ASN A 497 -33.26 5.17 -5.26
N GLU A 498 -34.30 4.64 -4.64
CA GLU A 498 -35.50 4.08 -5.29
C GLU A 498 -36.27 5.10 -6.15
N ARG A 499 -36.09 6.39 -5.90
CA ARG A 499 -36.79 7.48 -6.61
C ARG A 499 -36.01 8.02 -7.82
N GLY A 500 -34.84 7.44 -8.11
CA GLY A 500 -33.94 7.88 -9.19
C GLY A 500 -32.72 8.64 -8.65
N ALA A 501 -32.24 9.69 -9.38
CA ALA A 501 -31.08 10.47 -8.96
C ALA A 501 -31.37 11.22 -7.63
N PRO A 502 -30.37 11.46 -6.79
CA PRO A 502 -30.55 12.08 -5.48
C PRO A 502 -31.21 13.43 -5.61
N GLN A 503 -32.31 13.62 -4.89
CA GLN A 503 -32.78 14.97 -4.57
C GLN A 503 -31.76 15.58 -3.60
N PRO A 504 -31.31 16.83 -3.78
CA PRO A 504 -30.52 17.49 -2.76
C PRO A 504 -31.29 17.45 -1.44
N PHE A 505 -30.63 17.01 -0.38
CA PHE A 505 -31.23 16.89 0.93
C PHE A 505 -31.90 18.21 1.32
N SER A 506 -33.19 18.16 1.69
CA SER A 506 -33.90 19.32 2.24
C SER A 506 -33.30 19.70 3.60
N LEU A 507 -32.97 20.97 3.80
CA LEU A 507 -32.37 21.54 5.00
C LEU A 507 -33.30 21.52 6.26
N ASP A 508 -34.50 20.97 6.15
CA ASP A 508 -35.51 20.93 7.23
C ASP A 508 -35.44 19.67 8.12
N ARG A 509 -34.33 18.94 8.14
CA ARG A 509 -34.16 17.79 9.04
C ARG A 509 -33.69 18.24 10.43
N PRO A 510 -34.28 17.68 11.53
CA PRO A 510 -33.87 18.02 12.88
C PRO A 510 -32.39 17.72 13.08
N SER A 511 -31.69 18.67 13.67
CA SER A 511 -30.26 18.65 13.96
C SER A 511 -29.84 17.32 14.64
N PHE A 512 -28.84 16.67 14.06
CA PHE A 512 -28.12 15.56 14.67
C PHE A 512 -27.58 16.01 16.03
N GLN A 513 -28.15 15.53 17.12
CA GLN A 513 -27.50 15.61 18.42
C GLN A 513 -26.28 14.67 18.39
N GLN A 514 -25.08 15.22 18.53
CA GLN A 514 -23.87 14.42 18.71
C GLN A 514 -24.08 13.48 19.89
N PRO A 515 -23.69 12.20 19.79
CA PRO A 515 -23.60 11.36 20.96
C PRO A 515 -22.57 12.00 21.91
N THR A 516 -23.03 12.33 23.12
CA THR A 516 -22.16 12.72 24.23
C THR A 516 -21.09 11.66 24.40
N ASN A 517 -19.83 12.10 24.54
CA ASN A 517 -18.68 11.22 24.78
C ASN A 517 -19.02 10.06 25.73
N PRO A 518 -18.61 8.83 25.45
CA PRO A 518 -18.71 7.76 26.43
C PRO A 518 -17.89 8.15 27.69
N PRO A 519 -18.36 7.79 28.89
CA PRO A 519 -17.68 8.16 30.13
C PRO A 519 -16.25 7.63 30.12
N GLY A 520 -15.31 8.53 30.44
CA GLY A 520 -13.89 8.28 30.38
C GLY A 520 -13.47 7.04 31.15
N LEU A 521 -12.72 6.17 30.50
CA LEU A 521 -11.88 5.18 31.13
C LEU A 521 -10.79 5.92 31.91
N GLN A 522 -10.96 6.00 33.22
CA GLN A 522 -9.90 6.45 34.14
C GLN A 522 -8.74 5.45 34.06
N GLY A 523 -7.59 5.92 33.59
CA GLY A 523 -6.33 5.20 33.66
C GLY A 523 -5.89 5.01 35.13
N PRO A 524 -5.14 3.92 35.46
CA PRO A 524 -4.66 3.69 36.82
C PRO A 524 -3.68 4.78 37.24
N GLY A 525 -3.93 5.33 38.44
CA GLY A 525 -3.19 6.43 39.04
C GLY A 525 -1.70 6.15 39.21
N SER A 526 -0.90 7.14 38.89
CA SER A 526 0.52 7.23 39.24
C SER A 526 0.68 7.43 40.75
N PRO A 527 1.64 6.80 41.44
CA PRO A 527 1.96 7.13 42.80
C PRO A 527 2.71 8.48 42.89
N ARG A 528 2.25 9.35 43.76
CA ARG A 528 2.94 10.58 44.18
C ARG A 528 3.95 10.28 45.33
N PRO A 529 4.78 11.25 45.64
CA PRO A 529 6.24 11.28 45.59
C PRO A 529 6.92 10.49 46.68
#